data_0e119a82619b9e1843ced572a74fdcb7
#
_entry.id   0e119a82619b9e1843ced572a74fdcb7
#
_cell.length_a   1.000
_cell.length_b   1.000
_cell.length_c   1.000
_cell.angle_alpha   90.00
_cell.angle_beta   90.00
_cell.angle_gamma   90.00
#
_symmetry.space_group_name_H-M   'P 1'
#
loop_
_entity.id
_entity.type
_entity.pdbx_description
1 polymer ?
#
loop_
_entity_poly.entity_id
_entity_poly.type
_entity_poly.pdbx_seq_one_letter_code
_entity_poly.pdbx_strand_id
1 'polypeptide(L)'
;MTRRNFAKALAATTAIRASAAAENDPALKKATQAVLDAIAAAEADPDRPVYHFHPPANWTNDPNGTIYYRGWHHLFYQLNPFAARLGSQHWGHARSRDLVNWEHLPIAIWPSQDKGERAIFSGGAAIAADGRPRLFYTSIGKPQPEQWMAVPKDDDLIAWDKYSGNPILAQAAHAAGPIAQWRDPFLFRKDGATLMVCGGGTAAGRAQVQLYRAVKPDLSEWKHLGAIFQTIDRDVRNFECPNLFPLDGKWVLIVSPNRVCEYWIGDLDIGKMQFSPTAHGVLDAGDAYASNISVDDKGRTLLWLWGRTNTPQGKGWGSVITLPRILSIGADGYLRQQPAKEFETLRGAERTFAASGLEKPVPLEGVATDCAEIEAEFSGFGTYGLELRRSSAGKPGIVVSMQGPYLNVGSARAFVGNAERHRLRIFLDKRSIEVFADDGVTAVYNWLDAGPKELGITAFGQPGGGRGFGGGPGGAANRQPPRLESLRLWPMRGARFDFERFKEGAI
;
A
#
# COMPACT_ATOMS: atom_id res chain seq x y z
N MET A 1 5.87 27.06 -46.55
CA MET A 1 6.10 26.28 -45.31
C MET A 1 6.70 27.22 -44.27
N THR A 2 5.97 27.50 -43.21
CA THR A 2 6.39 28.48 -42.19
C THR A 2 7.36 27.81 -41.21
N ARG A 3 8.29 28.59 -40.64
CA ARG A 3 9.27 28.15 -39.62
C ARG A 3 8.65 27.34 -38.46
N ARG A 4 7.34 27.55 -38.20
CA ARG A 4 6.55 26.84 -37.18
C ARG A 4 6.29 25.36 -37.50
N ASN A 5 6.18 25.01 -38.79
CA ASN A 5 5.96 23.64 -39.23
C ASN A 5 7.26 22.82 -39.29
N PHE A 6 8.40 23.50 -39.47
CA PHE A 6 9.70 22.83 -39.42
C PHE A 6 10.12 22.47 -37.97
N ALA A 7 9.80 23.35 -37.01
CA ALA A 7 10.03 23.06 -35.58
C ALA A 7 9.16 21.94 -35.05
N LYS A 8 7.88 21.84 -35.51
CA LYS A 8 6.99 20.73 -35.15
C LYS A 8 7.42 19.40 -35.77
N ALA A 9 7.95 19.40 -36.99
CA ALA A 9 8.47 18.19 -37.62
C ALA A 9 9.79 17.72 -36.98
N LEU A 10 10.65 18.65 -36.49
CA LEU A 10 11.88 18.30 -35.79
C LEU A 10 11.62 17.80 -34.36
N ALA A 11 10.60 18.36 -33.67
CA ALA A 11 10.18 17.89 -32.35
C ALA A 11 9.55 16.50 -32.40
N ALA A 12 8.74 16.22 -33.46
CA ALA A 12 8.15 14.90 -33.65
C ALA A 12 9.20 13.83 -34.02
N THR A 13 10.22 14.17 -34.81
CA THR A 13 11.31 13.24 -35.16
C THR A 13 12.28 12.97 -34.02
N THR A 14 12.47 13.92 -33.10
CA THR A 14 13.31 13.70 -31.89
C THR A 14 12.54 12.86 -30.83
N ALA A 15 11.24 13.04 -30.68
CA ALA A 15 10.40 12.22 -29.80
C ALA A 15 10.36 10.74 -30.26
N ILE A 16 10.24 10.51 -31.58
CA ILE A 16 10.25 9.15 -32.16
C ILE A 16 11.61 8.44 -31.99
N ARG A 17 12.75 9.18 -32.03
CA ARG A 17 14.08 8.56 -31.85
C ARG A 17 14.41 8.26 -30.38
N ALA A 18 13.83 8.93 -29.39
CA ALA A 18 14.07 8.63 -27.97
C ALA A 18 13.30 7.39 -27.49
N SER A 19 12.17 7.04 -28.12
CA SER A 19 11.38 5.83 -27.86
C SER A 19 12.11 4.55 -28.28
N ALA A 20 12.83 4.58 -29.41
CA ALA A 20 13.35 3.39 -30.08
C ALA A 20 14.41 2.55 -29.32
N ALA A 21 15.05 3.06 -28.26
CA ALA A 21 16.09 2.32 -27.55
C ALA A 21 15.55 1.43 -26.41
N ALA A 22 14.44 1.80 -25.77
CA ALA A 22 13.74 0.93 -24.81
C ALA A 22 12.86 -0.10 -25.53
N GLU A 23 12.35 0.24 -26.71
CA GLU A 23 11.52 -0.61 -27.58
C GLU A 23 12.23 -1.88 -28.07
N ASN A 24 13.56 -1.99 -27.93
CA ASN A 24 14.35 -3.11 -28.44
C ASN A 24 15.05 -3.97 -27.38
N ASP A 25 14.79 -3.77 -26.06
CA ASP A 25 15.37 -4.65 -25.05
C ASP A 25 14.65 -6.01 -25.02
N PRO A 26 15.32 -7.13 -25.39
CA PRO A 26 14.69 -8.45 -25.43
C PRO A 26 14.16 -8.90 -24.06
N ALA A 27 14.78 -8.44 -22.95
CA ALA A 27 14.32 -8.80 -21.59
C ALA A 27 13.00 -8.09 -21.26
N LEU A 28 12.86 -6.80 -21.64
CA LEU A 28 11.62 -6.06 -21.48
C LEU A 28 10.50 -6.66 -22.33
N LYS A 29 10.75 -6.94 -23.61
CA LYS A 29 9.77 -7.59 -24.51
C LYS A 29 9.30 -8.93 -23.95
N LYS A 30 10.22 -9.78 -23.50
CA LYS A 30 9.89 -11.07 -22.90
C LYS A 30 9.05 -10.92 -21.64
N ALA A 31 9.39 -9.98 -20.77
CA ALA A 31 8.67 -9.72 -19.53
C ALA A 31 7.24 -9.20 -19.81
N THR A 32 7.12 -8.24 -20.72
CA THR A 32 5.82 -7.69 -21.13
C THR A 32 4.94 -8.77 -21.77
N GLN A 33 5.48 -9.55 -22.70
CA GLN A 33 4.73 -10.63 -23.35
C GLN A 33 4.21 -11.67 -22.36
N ALA A 34 5.04 -12.05 -21.36
CA ALA A 34 4.63 -13.01 -20.33
C ALA A 34 3.45 -12.50 -19.47
N VAL A 35 3.37 -11.19 -19.21
CA VAL A 35 2.19 -10.59 -18.56
C VAL A 35 0.98 -10.64 -19.50
N LEU A 36 1.14 -10.27 -20.76
CA LEU A 36 0.04 -10.28 -21.75
C LEU A 36 -0.56 -11.67 -21.93
N ASP A 37 0.28 -12.71 -21.98
CA ASP A 37 -0.14 -14.11 -22.12
C ASP A 37 -0.98 -14.59 -20.92
N ALA A 38 -0.80 -13.99 -19.73
CA ALA A 38 -1.50 -14.36 -18.52
C ALA A 38 -2.84 -13.61 -18.30
N ILE A 39 -3.12 -12.53 -19.08
CA ILE A 39 -4.31 -11.67 -18.89
C ILE A 39 -5.60 -12.48 -18.94
N ALA A 40 -5.77 -13.33 -19.95
CA ALA A 40 -7.00 -14.09 -20.13
C ALA A 40 -7.33 -15.00 -18.92
N ALA A 41 -6.30 -15.61 -18.32
CA ALA A 41 -6.49 -16.42 -17.10
C ALA A 41 -6.84 -15.55 -15.89
N ALA A 42 -6.22 -14.37 -15.76
CA ALA A 42 -6.50 -13.43 -14.70
C ALA A 42 -7.91 -12.84 -14.76
N GLU A 43 -8.38 -12.49 -15.96
CA GLU A 43 -9.72 -11.94 -16.18
C GLU A 43 -10.83 -12.99 -16.01
N ALA A 44 -10.53 -14.26 -16.28
CA ALA A 44 -11.49 -15.35 -16.10
C ALA A 44 -11.75 -15.72 -14.65
N ASP A 45 -10.94 -15.25 -13.68
CA ASP A 45 -11.13 -15.58 -12.27
C ASP A 45 -12.20 -14.68 -11.63
N PRO A 46 -13.36 -15.22 -11.20
CA PRO A 46 -14.41 -14.44 -10.58
C PRO A 46 -14.03 -13.87 -9.19
N ASP A 47 -12.98 -14.37 -8.59
CA ASP A 47 -12.49 -13.93 -7.27
C ASP A 47 -11.49 -12.78 -7.36
N ARG A 48 -11.05 -12.39 -8.58
CA ARG A 48 -10.14 -11.26 -8.77
C ARG A 48 -10.83 -9.95 -8.36
N PRO A 49 -10.20 -9.15 -7.48
CA PRO A 49 -10.71 -7.84 -7.11
C PRO A 49 -10.96 -6.93 -8.32
N VAL A 50 -12.01 -6.14 -8.26
CA VAL A 50 -12.45 -5.31 -9.39
C VAL A 50 -12.19 -3.82 -9.20
N TYR A 51 -11.86 -3.37 -7.96
CA TYR A 51 -11.49 -1.98 -7.73
C TYR A 51 -10.24 -1.78 -6.86
N HIS A 52 -9.71 -2.81 -6.17
CA HIS A 52 -8.34 -2.74 -5.66
C HIS A 52 -7.35 -2.76 -6.82
N PHE A 53 -6.32 -1.93 -6.73
CA PHE A 53 -5.29 -1.90 -7.77
C PHE A 53 -4.56 -3.24 -7.89
N HIS A 54 -4.40 -3.70 -9.12
CA HIS A 54 -3.62 -4.89 -9.47
C HIS A 54 -2.95 -4.70 -10.84
N PRO A 55 -1.84 -5.39 -11.16
CA PRO A 55 -1.26 -5.40 -12.50
C PRO A 55 -2.22 -6.03 -13.53
N PRO A 56 -1.95 -5.88 -14.84
CA PRO A 56 -2.74 -6.55 -15.88
C PRO A 56 -2.86 -8.06 -15.64
N ALA A 57 -1.76 -8.71 -15.21
CA ALA A 57 -1.72 -10.11 -14.81
C ALA A 57 -0.48 -10.39 -13.95
N ASN A 58 -0.38 -11.63 -13.49
CA ASN A 58 0.70 -12.17 -12.67
C ASN A 58 0.77 -11.55 -11.26
N TRP A 59 1.96 -11.35 -10.69
CA TRP A 59 2.13 -11.03 -9.28
C TRP A 59 2.49 -9.56 -9.06
N THR A 60 1.90 -8.98 -8.02
CA THR A 60 2.39 -7.73 -7.43
C THR A 60 2.67 -7.91 -5.94
N ASN A 61 3.60 -7.14 -5.39
CA ASN A 61 3.77 -6.95 -3.96
C ASN A 61 3.97 -5.46 -3.65
N ASP A 62 5.10 -5.01 -3.16
CA ASP A 62 5.30 -3.68 -2.61
C ASP A 62 4.93 -2.54 -3.59
N PRO A 63 4.13 -1.56 -3.16
CA PRO A 63 4.05 -0.27 -3.85
C PRO A 63 5.40 0.44 -3.74
N ASN A 64 5.83 1.07 -4.83
CA ASN A 64 7.13 1.70 -4.95
C ASN A 64 7.03 3.06 -5.62
N GLY A 65 7.96 3.94 -5.34
CA GLY A 65 8.16 5.17 -6.10
C GLY A 65 6.91 6.01 -6.29
N THR A 66 5.95 5.93 -5.36
CA THR A 66 4.69 6.66 -5.47
C THR A 66 4.95 8.15 -5.49
N ILE A 67 4.42 8.86 -6.48
CA ILE A 67 4.65 10.29 -6.64
C ILE A 67 3.49 10.95 -7.42
N TYR A 68 3.13 12.17 -7.01
CA TYR A 68 2.25 13.03 -7.80
C TYR A 68 3.10 13.92 -8.71
N TYR A 69 2.85 13.85 -10.01
CA TYR A 69 3.61 14.61 -10.98
C TYR A 69 2.74 15.06 -12.17
N ARG A 70 2.71 16.34 -12.46
CA ARG A 70 1.98 16.95 -13.60
C ARG A 70 0.52 16.48 -13.73
N GLY A 71 -0.20 16.42 -12.59
CA GLY A 71 -1.62 16.06 -12.57
C GLY A 71 -1.90 14.55 -12.59
N TRP A 72 -0.87 13.73 -12.40
CA TRP A 72 -1.00 12.28 -12.31
C TRP A 72 -0.45 11.75 -10.99
N HIS A 73 -1.17 10.84 -10.37
CA HIS A 73 -0.66 9.93 -9.36
C HIS A 73 0.07 8.79 -10.08
N HIS A 74 1.36 8.66 -9.88
CA HIS A 74 2.15 7.56 -10.39
C HIS A 74 2.35 6.53 -9.28
N LEU A 75 2.11 5.27 -9.61
CA LEU A 75 2.32 4.11 -8.76
C LEU A 75 3.25 3.15 -9.51
N PHE A 76 4.44 2.96 -8.97
CA PHE A 76 5.29 1.85 -9.34
C PHE A 76 5.04 0.72 -8.36
N TYR A 77 5.29 -0.51 -8.75
CA TYR A 77 5.05 -1.66 -7.90
C TYR A 77 5.96 -2.81 -8.28
N GLN A 78 6.34 -3.61 -7.31
CA GLN A 78 7.05 -4.85 -7.62
C GLN A 78 6.15 -5.77 -8.44
N LEU A 79 6.68 -6.20 -9.57
CA LEU A 79 6.00 -7.06 -10.54
C LEU A 79 6.86 -8.31 -10.78
N ASN A 80 6.30 -9.51 -10.58
CA ASN A 80 6.86 -10.69 -11.23
C ASN A 80 6.13 -10.89 -12.56
N PRO A 81 6.73 -10.60 -13.72
CA PRO A 81 6.04 -10.70 -15.00
C PRO A 81 5.85 -12.14 -15.48
N PHE A 82 6.51 -13.14 -14.88
CA PHE A 82 6.57 -14.51 -15.36
C PHE A 82 5.68 -15.48 -14.60
N ALA A 83 5.16 -15.09 -13.43
CA ALA A 83 4.31 -15.97 -12.62
C ALA A 83 3.48 -15.18 -11.60
N ALA A 84 2.32 -15.71 -11.24
CA ALA A 84 1.44 -15.18 -10.19
C ALA A 84 1.96 -15.55 -8.77
N ARG A 85 3.23 -15.32 -8.50
CA ARG A 85 3.90 -15.57 -7.22
C ARG A 85 5.12 -14.69 -7.04
N LEU A 86 5.60 -14.54 -5.81
CA LEU A 86 6.82 -13.81 -5.51
C LEU A 86 8.02 -14.34 -6.30
N GLY A 87 8.84 -13.47 -6.86
CA GLY A 87 10.07 -13.77 -7.60
C GLY A 87 10.28 -12.87 -8.81
N SER A 88 11.48 -12.89 -9.38
CA SER A 88 11.85 -12.13 -10.59
C SER A 88 11.37 -10.68 -10.59
N GLN A 89 11.60 -9.97 -9.48
CA GLN A 89 11.05 -8.62 -9.29
C GLN A 89 11.55 -7.63 -10.35
N HIS A 90 10.57 -7.03 -11.00
CA HIS A 90 10.66 -5.84 -11.87
C HIS A 90 9.87 -4.72 -11.20
N TRP A 91 9.92 -3.51 -11.70
CA TRP A 91 8.94 -2.49 -11.36
C TRP A 91 7.97 -2.29 -12.51
N GLY A 92 6.71 -2.69 -12.28
CA GLY A 92 5.58 -2.26 -13.09
C GLY A 92 5.30 -0.78 -12.84
N HIS A 93 4.52 -0.15 -13.70
CA HIS A 93 4.16 1.25 -13.62
C HIS A 93 2.70 1.47 -14.03
N ALA A 94 1.99 2.28 -13.27
CA ALA A 94 0.66 2.76 -13.61
C ALA A 94 0.49 4.20 -13.15
N ARG A 95 -0.48 4.89 -13.77
CA ARG A 95 -0.83 6.26 -13.36
C ARG A 95 -2.34 6.46 -13.32
N SER A 96 -2.78 7.40 -12.48
CA SER A 96 -4.19 7.76 -12.30
C SER A 96 -4.36 9.26 -12.11
N ARG A 97 -5.47 9.81 -12.57
CA ARG A 97 -5.87 11.20 -12.27
C ARG A 97 -6.78 11.30 -11.05
N ASP A 98 -7.38 10.19 -10.64
CA ASP A 98 -8.45 10.16 -9.64
C ASP A 98 -8.28 9.08 -8.58
N LEU A 99 -7.13 8.40 -8.51
CA LEU A 99 -6.82 7.31 -7.57
C LEU A 99 -7.65 6.03 -7.75
N VAL A 100 -8.65 6.04 -8.63
CA VAL A 100 -9.62 4.96 -8.84
C VAL A 100 -9.38 4.28 -10.18
N ASN A 101 -9.30 5.08 -11.25
CA ASN A 101 -9.12 4.58 -12.61
C ASN A 101 -7.65 4.67 -13.02
N TRP A 102 -7.09 3.60 -13.51
CA TRP A 102 -5.66 3.46 -13.75
C TRP A 102 -5.33 3.16 -15.21
N GLU A 103 -4.30 3.81 -15.72
CA GLU A 103 -3.63 3.51 -16.97
C GLU A 103 -2.32 2.79 -16.67
N HIS A 104 -2.21 1.51 -17.05
CA HIS A 104 -0.96 0.77 -16.96
C HIS A 104 -0.01 1.21 -18.08
N LEU A 105 1.23 1.46 -17.70
CA LEU A 105 2.31 1.89 -18.57
C LEU A 105 3.30 0.74 -18.76
N PRO A 106 4.24 0.81 -19.71
CA PRO A 106 5.30 -0.18 -19.84
C PRO A 106 6.04 -0.42 -18.54
N ILE A 107 6.61 -1.61 -18.37
CA ILE A 107 7.46 -1.95 -17.23
C ILE A 107 8.57 -0.89 -17.14
N ALA A 108 8.68 -0.20 -16.00
CA ALA A 108 9.59 0.92 -15.85
C ALA A 108 11.05 0.48 -15.66
N ILE A 109 11.27 -0.56 -14.82
CA ILE A 109 12.62 -1.04 -14.49
C ILE A 109 12.62 -2.58 -14.47
N TRP A 110 13.63 -3.18 -15.09
CA TRP A 110 13.87 -4.62 -15.13
C TRP A 110 15.34 -4.95 -14.83
N PRO A 111 15.69 -6.18 -14.39
CA PRO A 111 17.05 -6.52 -14.03
C PRO A 111 18.04 -6.41 -15.19
N SER A 112 19.15 -5.68 -15.00
CA SER A 112 20.31 -5.63 -15.92
C SER A 112 21.22 -6.83 -15.62
N GLN A 113 20.92 -7.98 -16.22
CA GLN A 113 21.65 -9.22 -15.97
C GLN A 113 23.14 -9.11 -16.38
N ASP A 114 23.43 -8.35 -17.42
CA ASP A 114 24.79 -8.02 -17.88
C ASP A 114 25.61 -7.27 -16.81
N LYS A 115 24.95 -6.54 -15.91
CA LYS A 115 25.56 -5.84 -14.78
C LYS A 115 25.47 -6.62 -13.45
N GLY A 116 25.02 -7.88 -13.49
CA GLY A 116 24.92 -8.77 -12.33
C GLY A 116 23.65 -8.56 -11.50
N GLU A 117 22.68 -7.78 -11.96
CA GLU A 117 21.41 -7.55 -11.29
C GLU A 117 20.46 -8.74 -11.58
N ARG A 118 19.81 -9.28 -10.55
CA ARG A 118 18.86 -10.41 -10.65
C ARG A 118 17.45 -10.02 -10.27
N ALA A 119 17.29 -9.00 -9.44
CA ALA A 119 16.00 -8.52 -8.98
C ALA A 119 16.05 -7.01 -8.66
N ILE A 120 14.93 -6.34 -8.85
CA ILE A 120 14.70 -4.95 -8.49
C ILE A 120 13.87 -4.93 -7.21
N PHE A 121 14.48 -4.64 -6.07
CA PHE A 121 13.77 -4.55 -4.79
C PHE A 121 13.18 -3.15 -4.60
N SER A 122 12.48 -2.98 -3.48
CA SER A 122 11.68 -1.79 -3.22
C SER A 122 12.47 -0.50 -3.09
N GLY A 123 11.74 0.61 -3.17
CA GLY A 123 12.30 1.94 -3.06
C GLY A 123 11.29 3.06 -3.31
N GLY A 124 11.79 4.27 -3.50
CA GLY A 124 10.99 5.48 -3.57
C GLY A 124 11.28 6.36 -4.78
N ALA A 125 10.63 7.52 -4.82
CA ALA A 125 10.86 8.55 -5.82
C ALA A 125 11.10 9.91 -5.17
N ALA A 126 11.81 10.78 -5.88
CA ALA A 126 11.96 12.19 -5.50
C ALA A 126 12.12 13.08 -6.72
N ILE A 127 11.72 14.34 -6.60
CA ILE A 127 11.96 15.37 -7.62
C ILE A 127 13.38 15.92 -7.44
N ALA A 128 14.21 15.82 -8.47
CA ALA A 128 15.54 16.42 -8.53
C ALA A 128 15.46 17.94 -8.81
N ALA A 129 16.61 18.63 -8.78
CA ALA A 129 16.65 20.07 -8.97
C ALA A 129 16.23 20.54 -10.38
N ASP A 130 16.28 19.65 -11.37
CA ASP A 130 15.76 19.91 -12.72
C ASP A 130 14.23 19.83 -12.83
N GLY A 131 13.52 19.58 -11.70
CA GLY A 131 12.08 19.46 -11.63
C GLY A 131 11.55 18.12 -12.11
N ARG A 132 12.41 17.15 -12.45
CA ARG A 132 12.00 15.82 -12.95
C ARG A 132 12.15 14.75 -11.87
N PRO A 133 11.25 13.75 -11.81
CA PRO A 133 11.37 12.64 -10.88
C PRO A 133 12.63 11.78 -11.13
N ARG A 134 13.11 11.16 -10.07
CA ARG A 134 14.09 10.08 -10.07
C ARG A 134 13.51 8.92 -9.29
N LEU A 135 13.72 7.70 -9.74
CA LEU A 135 13.39 6.49 -9.00
C LEU A 135 14.65 5.95 -8.33
N PHE A 136 14.49 5.50 -7.10
CA PHE A 136 15.55 4.91 -6.29
C PHE A 136 15.11 3.53 -5.84
N TYR A 137 15.97 2.54 -5.99
CA TYR A 137 15.63 1.16 -5.69
C TYR A 137 16.85 0.37 -5.23
N THR A 138 16.62 -0.77 -4.61
CA THR A 138 17.68 -1.67 -4.22
C THR A 138 17.91 -2.71 -5.31
N SER A 139 19.10 -2.72 -5.88
CA SER A 139 19.59 -3.69 -6.85
C SER A 139 20.11 -4.93 -6.12
N ILE A 140 19.57 -6.11 -6.48
CA ILE A 140 19.91 -7.41 -5.91
C ILE A 140 20.51 -8.31 -6.98
N GLY A 141 21.57 -9.05 -6.60
CA GLY A 141 22.23 -10.02 -7.50
C GLY A 141 23.72 -10.11 -7.26
N LYS A 142 24.35 -9.05 -6.79
CA LYS A 142 25.74 -9.03 -6.33
C LYS A 142 25.86 -9.56 -4.91
N PRO A 143 27.07 -9.83 -4.41
CA PRO A 143 27.27 -10.33 -3.04
C PRO A 143 26.66 -9.44 -1.96
N GLN A 144 26.58 -8.11 -2.22
CA GLN A 144 25.95 -7.12 -1.35
C GLN A 144 24.92 -6.32 -2.15
N PRO A 145 23.78 -5.91 -1.53
CA PRO A 145 22.83 -5.02 -2.16
C PRO A 145 23.45 -3.64 -2.43
N GLU A 146 23.00 -3.01 -3.50
CA GLU A 146 23.40 -1.65 -3.90
C GLU A 146 22.13 -0.79 -4.08
N GLN A 147 22.24 0.53 -3.81
CA GLN A 147 21.16 1.45 -4.15
C GLN A 147 21.45 2.04 -5.54
N TRP A 148 20.45 1.94 -6.39
CA TRP A 148 20.53 2.39 -7.78
C TRP A 148 19.46 3.45 -8.05
N MET A 149 19.65 4.21 -9.12
CA MET A 149 18.75 5.26 -9.57
C MET A 149 18.32 5.02 -11.02
N ALA A 150 17.07 5.37 -11.35
CA ALA A 150 16.61 5.50 -12.72
C ALA A 150 16.12 6.91 -13.00
N VAL A 151 16.29 7.33 -14.25
CA VAL A 151 15.95 8.66 -14.76
C VAL A 151 14.87 8.55 -15.83
N PRO A 152 13.92 9.48 -15.91
CA PRO A 152 12.87 9.41 -16.93
C PRO A 152 13.45 9.82 -18.31
N LYS A 153 13.06 9.09 -19.35
CA LYS A 153 13.43 9.41 -20.74
C LYS A 153 12.55 10.54 -21.30
N ASP A 154 11.34 10.61 -20.84
CA ASP A 154 10.33 11.56 -21.32
C ASP A 154 9.67 12.31 -20.17
N ASP A 155 8.94 13.38 -20.52
CA ASP A 155 8.26 14.23 -19.54
C ASP A 155 6.95 13.65 -19.02
N ASP A 156 6.39 12.65 -19.69
CA ASP A 156 5.18 11.92 -19.30
C ASP A 156 5.48 10.72 -18.42
N LEU A 157 6.76 10.47 -18.11
CA LEU A 157 7.29 9.39 -17.28
C LEU A 157 6.94 7.99 -17.80
N ILE A 158 6.79 7.81 -19.11
CA ILE A 158 6.41 6.53 -19.70
C ILE A 158 7.60 5.57 -19.73
N ALA A 159 8.76 6.06 -20.16
CA ALA A 159 9.98 5.27 -20.27
C ALA A 159 11.08 5.76 -19.32
N TRP A 160 11.88 4.81 -18.85
CA TRP A 160 12.93 5.06 -17.86
C TRP A 160 14.24 4.42 -18.29
N ASP A 161 15.34 5.12 -18.02
CA ASP A 161 16.71 4.59 -18.14
C ASP A 161 17.35 4.44 -16.77
N LYS A 162 18.08 3.37 -16.56
CA LYS A 162 18.94 3.27 -15.38
C LYS A 162 20.07 4.29 -15.50
N TYR A 163 20.33 5.00 -14.42
CA TYR A 163 21.41 5.97 -14.38
C TYR A 163 22.76 5.32 -14.73
N SER A 164 23.50 5.90 -15.66
CA SER A 164 24.74 5.31 -16.17
C SER A 164 25.86 5.20 -15.11
N GLY A 165 25.78 6.04 -14.07
CA GLY A 165 26.73 6.04 -12.95
C GLY A 165 26.35 5.14 -11.77
N ASN A 166 25.34 4.23 -11.93
CA ASN A 166 25.01 3.28 -10.89
C ASN A 166 26.16 2.33 -10.54
N PRO A 167 26.33 1.93 -9.27
CA PRO A 167 25.48 2.25 -8.11
C PRO A 167 25.68 3.68 -7.62
N ILE A 168 24.62 4.34 -7.14
CA ILE A 168 24.71 5.63 -6.45
C ILE A 168 25.15 5.49 -4.99
N LEU A 169 24.93 4.30 -4.40
CA LEU A 169 25.40 3.90 -3.08
C LEU A 169 25.74 2.40 -3.05
N ALA A 170 26.84 2.06 -2.44
CA ALA A 170 27.28 0.71 -2.16
C ALA A 170 27.69 0.58 -0.69
N GLN A 171 27.86 -0.65 -0.19
CA GLN A 171 28.24 -0.89 1.21
C GLN A 171 29.53 -0.18 1.65
N ALA A 172 30.45 0.09 0.71
CA ALA A 172 31.67 0.86 0.97
C ALA A 172 31.42 2.31 1.46
N ALA A 173 30.22 2.84 1.29
CA ALA A 173 29.84 4.16 1.81
C ALA A 173 29.72 4.19 3.35
N HIS A 174 29.69 3.03 4.01
CA HIS A 174 29.48 2.90 5.46
C HIS A 174 30.81 2.72 6.18
N ALA A 175 31.31 3.79 6.80
CA ALA A 175 32.62 3.77 7.49
C ALA A 175 32.68 2.76 8.66
N ALA A 176 31.54 2.45 9.31
CA ALA A 176 31.47 1.48 10.40
C ALA A 176 31.35 0.02 9.93
N GLY A 177 31.44 -0.23 8.64
CA GLY A 177 31.29 -1.56 8.03
C GLY A 177 29.91 -1.81 7.43
N PRO A 178 29.70 -3.01 6.85
CA PRO A 178 28.47 -3.34 6.13
C PRO A 178 27.24 -3.32 7.03
N ILE A 179 26.12 -2.78 6.51
CA ILE A 179 24.83 -2.82 7.14
C ILE A 179 24.10 -4.09 6.67
N ALA A 180 23.68 -4.92 7.64
CA ALA A 180 22.95 -6.15 7.33
C ALA A 180 21.58 -5.82 6.70
N GLN A 181 21.18 -6.59 5.69
CA GLN A 181 19.87 -6.47 5.05
C GLN A 181 19.51 -5.06 4.55
N TRP A 182 20.50 -4.28 4.16
CA TRP A 182 20.37 -2.88 3.76
C TRP A 182 19.60 -2.71 2.45
N ARG A 183 18.40 -2.05 2.50
CA ARG A 183 17.51 -1.90 1.35
C ARG A 183 16.43 -0.84 1.54
N ASP A 184 15.61 -0.69 0.50
CA ASP A 184 14.36 0.06 0.43
C ASP A 184 14.55 1.56 0.69
N PRO A 185 15.22 2.29 -0.24
CA PRO A 185 15.44 3.72 -0.11
C PRO A 185 14.13 4.50 -0.21
N PHE A 186 13.85 5.37 0.77
CA PHE A 186 12.74 6.32 0.75
C PHE A 186 13.28 7.74 0.91
N LEU A 187 12.72 8.70 0.17
CA LEU A 187 13.25 10.05 0.08
C LEU A 187 12.27 11.10 0.62
N PHE A 188 12.82 12.11 1.28
CA PHE A 188 12.06 13.24 1.81
C PHE A 188 12.90 14.52 1.81
N ARG A 189 12.25 15.65 2.04
CA ARG A 189 12.92 16.96 2.15
C ARG A 189 12.81 17.50 3.56
N LYS A 190 13.92 18.06 4.06
CA LYS A 190 13.95 18.80 5.32
C LYS A 190 15.04 19.89 5.26
N ASP A 191 14.68 21.11 5.68
CA ASP A 191 15.58 22.25 5.79
C ASP A 191 16.37 22.51 4.49
N GLY A 192 15.69 22.42 3.35
CA GLY A 192 16.27 22.62 2.01
C GLY A 192 17.12 21.45 1.47
N ALA A 193 17.41 20.45 2.29
CA ALA A 193 18.16 19.26 1.87
C ALA A 193 17.20 18.15 1.39
N THR A 194 17.65 17.37 0.39
CA THR A 194 17.05 16.08 0.05
C THR A 194 17.76 15.01 0.87
N LEU A 195 16.97 14.21 1.57
CA LEU A 195 17.42 13.15 2.46
C LEU A 195 16.82 11.82 2.01
N MET A 196 17.50 10.72 2.36
CA MET A 196 17.06 9.37 2.06
C MET A 196 17.23 8.52 3.32
N VAL A 197 16.23 7.70 3.61
CA VAL A 197 16.36 6.63 4.59
C VAL A 197 16.40 5.28 3.89
N CYS A 198 17.18 4.35 4.46
CA CYS A 198 17.14 2.93 4.08
C CYS A 198 16.98 2.09 5.33
N GLY A 199 16.28 0.97 5.20
CA GLY A 199 16.21 -0.04 6.22
C GLY A 199 17.50 -0.84 6.30
N GLY A 200 17.70 -1.50 7.44
CA GLY A 200 18.83 -2.37 7.66
C GLY A 200 18.91 -2.83 9.11
N GLY A 201 19.97 -3.50 9.44
CA GLY A 201 20.23 -4.00 10.79
C GLY A 201 21.71 -3.91 11.18
N THR A 202 21.97 -3.92 12.48
CA THR A 202 23.32 -4.04 13.03
C THR A 202 23.86 -5.46 12.84
N ALA A 203 25.18 -5.63 12.96
CA ALA A 203 25.81 -6.94 13.04
C ALA A 203 25.26 -7.79 14.23
N ALA A 204 24.80 -7.15 15.29
CA ALA A 204 24.15 -7.79 16.44
C ALA A 204 22.67 -8.13 16.21
N GLY A 205 22.14 -7.92 14.98
CA GLY A 205 20.78 -8.30 14.59
C GLY A 205 19.69 -7.39 15.13
N ARG A 206 19.94 -6.07 15.27
CA ARG A 206 18.90 -5.09 15.63
C ARG A 206 18.54 -4.22 14.44
N ALA A 207 17.26 -4.08 14.16
CA ALA A 207 16.79 -3.23 13.08
C ALA A 207 17.15 -1.75 13.28
N GLN A 208 17.55 -1.11 12.19
CA GLN A 208 17.91 0.31 12.14
C GLN A 208 17.33 0.98 10.91
N VAL A 209 17.14 2.30 11.02
CA VAL A 209 16.88 3.20 9.89
C VAL A 209 18.12 4.05 9.68
N GLN A 210 18.74 3.92 8.52
CA GLN A 210 19.95 4.65 8.12
C GLN A 210 19.58 5.93 7.38
N LEU A 211 20.31 7.02 7.59
CA LEU A 211 20.09 8.32 6.97
C LEU A 211 21.22 8.69 6.02
N TYR A 212 20.85 9.26 4.88
CA TYR A 212 21.75 9.78 3.87
C TYR A 212 21.33 11.17 3.46
N ARG A 213 22.31 12.01 3.03
CA ARG A 213 22.04 13.34 2.47
C ARG A 213 22.55 13.38 1.04
N ALA A 214 21.73 13.90 0.13
CA ALA A 214 22.15 14.18 -1.23
C ALA A 214 23.30 15.20 -1.24
N VAL A 215 24.35 14.92 -2.02
CA VAL A 215 25.51 15.80 -2.23
C VAL A 215 25.30 16.61 -3.51
N LYS A 216 24.76 15.98 -4.55
CA LYS A 216 24.50 16.62 -5.85
C LYS A 216 23.02 16.94 -6.05
N PRO A 217 22.69 18.03 -6.76
CA PRO A 217 21.31 18.43 -7.03
C PRO A 217 20.53 17.46 -7.91
N ASP A 218 21.23 16.66 -8.74
CA ASP A 218 20.67 15.61 -9.59
C ASP A 218 20.38 14.30 -8.84
N LEU A 219 20.73 14.25 -7.54
CA LEU A 219 20.54 13.13 -6.61
C LEU A 219 21.41 11.90 -6.95
N SER A 220 22.51 12.07 -7.70
CA SER A 220 23.41 10.99 -8.12
C SER A 220 24.50 10.65 -7.10
N GLU A 221 24.68 11.47 -6.06
CA GLU A 221 25.72 11.28 -5.04
C GLU A 221 25.16 11.52 -3.64
N TRP A 222 25.50 10.64 -2.71
CA TRP A 222 24.95 10.62 -1.36
C TRP A 222 26.05 10.46 -0.30
N LYS A 223 25.87 11.14 0.83
CA LYS A 223 26.70 10.99 2.02
C LYS A 223 25.91 10.25 3.09
N HIS A 224 26.45 9.14 3.59
CA HIS A 224 25.94 8.45 4.77
C HIS A 224 26.13 9.32 6.01
N LEU A 225 25.10 9.50 6.80
CA LEU A 225 25.12 10.28 8.03
C LEU A 225 25.15 9.39 9.28
N GLY A 226 24.57 8.20 9.23
CA GLY A 226 24.45 7.26 10.34
C GLY A 226 23.02 6.76 10.54
N ALA A 227 22.81 5.98 11.60
CA ALA A 227 21.46 5.55 12.00
C ALA A 227 20.76 6.66 12.78
N ILE A 228 19.49 6.93 12.42
CA ILE A 228 18.63 7.93 13.11
C ILE A 228 17.60 7.28 14.02
N PHE A 229 17.35 5.99 13.84
CA PHE A 229 16.43 5.22 14.67
C PHE A 229 16.89 3.76 14.75
N GLN A 230 16.75 3.17 15.92
CA GLN A 230 17.02 1.76 16.16
C GLN A 230 15.94 1.19 17.08
N THR A 231 15.47 -0.01 16.76
CA THR A 231 14.52 -0.70 17.64
C THR A 231 15.16 -1.14 18.96
N ILE A 232 14.38 -1.09 20.03
CA ILE A 232 14.69 -1.74 21.30
C ILE A 232 14.28 -3.23 21.30
N ASP A 233 13.36 -3.61 20.40
CA ASP A 233 12.89 -4.98 20.26
C ASP A 233 13.96 -5.86 19.62
N ARG A 234 14.37 -6.91 20.35
CA ARG A 234 15.45 -7.84 19.93
C ARG A 234 15.02 -8.84 18.88
N ASP A 235 13.71 -9.03 18.70
CA ASP A 235 13.16 -9.96 17.72
C ASP A 235 13.04 -9.32 16.33
N VAL A 236 13.08 -7.99 16.25
CA VAL A 236 13.07 -7.22 15.01
C VAL A 236 14.50 -7.00 14.50
N ARG A 237 14.87 -7.70 13.44
CA ARG A 237 16.24 -7.70 12.89
C ARG A 237 16.43 -6.76 11.71
N ASN A 238 15.35 -6.34 11.07
CA ASN A 238 15.34 -5.44 9.93
C ASN A 238 14.07 -4.60 9.91
N PHE A 239 14.19 -3.39 9.37
CA PHE A 239 13.07 -2.56 8.98
C PHE A 239 13.01 -2.52 7.46
N GLU A 240 12.03 -3.23 6.85
CA GLU A 240 11.74 -3.14 5.43
C GLU A 240 10.87 -1.91 5.15
N CYS A 241 11.01 -1.36 3.97
CA CYS A 241 10.21 -0.26 3.45
C CYS A 241 10.05 0.91 4.45
N PRO A 242 11.14 1.46 5.03
CA PRO A 242 11.03 2.61 5.94
C PRO A 242 10.52 3.83 5.18
N ASN A 243 9.47 4.48 5.69
CA ASN A 243 8.97 5.75 5.18
C ASN A 243 9.06 6.78 6.30
N LEU A 244 9.84 7.86 6.11
CA LEU A 244 9.97 8.95 7.08
C LEU A 244 9.51 10.26 6.42
N PHE A 245 8.43 10.84 6.93
CA PHE A 245 7.78 11.99 6.30
C PHE A 245 7.14 12.92 7.34
N PRO A 246 6.98 14.23 7.01
CA PRO A 246 6.24 15.16 7.87
C PRO A 246 4.73 14.96 7.70
N LEU A 247 3.98 15.08 8.79
CA LEU A 247 2.52 15.03 8.84
C LEU A 247 2.01 15.86 10.02
N ASP A 248 1.13 16.82 9.77
CA ASP A 248 0.46 17.64 10.79
C ASP A 248 1.41 18.22 11.86
N GLY A 249 2.59 18.74 11.43
CA GLY A 249 3.60 19.35 12.30
C GLY A 249 4.49 18.37 13.07
N LYS A 250 4.35 17.06 12.84
CA LYS A 250 5.19 16.00 13.38
C LYS A 250 5.91 15.23 12.27
N TRP A 251 6.76 14.30 12.65
CA TRP A 251 7.37 13.33 11.76
C TRP A 251 6.80 11.95 12.02
N VAL A 252 6.52 11.21 10.95
CA VAL A 252 6.02 9.84 11.02
C VAL A 252 7.06 8.92 10.38
N LEU A 253 7.43 7.87 11.11
CA LEU A 253 8.21 6.76 10.58
C LEU A 253 7.30 5.54 10.49
N ILE A 254 7.13 4.99 9.30
CA ILE A 254 6.46 3.71 9.05
C ILE A 254 7.51 2.68 8.66
N VAL A 255 7.37 1.44 9.13
CA VAL A 255 8.22 0.31 8.76
C VAL A 255 7.42 -0.99 8.65
N SER A 256 8.00 -1.95 7.93
CA SER A 256 7.49 -3.32 7.78
C SER A 256 8.50 -4.31 8.40
N PRO A 257 8.35 -4.70 9.66
CA PRO A 257 9.39 -5.40 10.43
C PRO A 257 9.28 -6.94 10.38
N ASN A 258 8.82 -7.52 9.25
CA ASN A 258 8.52 -8.97 9.07
C ASN A 258 7.40 -9.51 9.98
N ARG A 259 6.56 -8.62 10.48
CA ARG A 259 5.30 -8.86 11.20
C ARG A 259 4.27 -7.82 10.73
N VAL A 260 3.29 -7.43 11.52
CA VAL A 260 2.39 -6.31 11.18
C VAL A 260 3.18 -5.02 10.97
N CYS A 261 2.73 -4.17 10.05
CA CYS A 261 3.33 -2.87 9.84
C CYS A 261 3.16 -1.97 11.06
N GLU A 262 4.20 -1.22 11.40
CA GLU A 262 4.23 -0.36 12.58
C GLU A 262 4.56 1.08 12.20
N TYR A 263 4.13 2.02 13.03
CA TYR A 263 4.49 3.44 12.88
C TYR A 263 4.90 4.07 14.22
N TRP A 264 5.74 5.09 14.12
CA TRP A 264 6.08 6.01 15.22
C TRP A 264 5.79 7.44 14.78
N ILE A 265 5.29 8.24 15.71
CA ILE A 265 5.12 9.69 15.54
C ILE A 265 6.04 10.40 16.51
N GLY A 266 6.74 11.44 16.07
CA GLY A 266 7.69 12.12 16.93
C GLY A 266 8.35 13.34 16.28
N ASP A 267 9.50 13.70 16.79
CA ASP A 267 10.30 14.82 16.32
C ASP A 267 11.59 14.33 15.66
N LEU A 268 11.98 14.97 14.55
CA LEU A 268 13.20 14.65 13.81
C LEU A 268 14.21 15.80 13.94
N ASP A 269 15.37 15.53 14.55
CA ASP A 269 16.50 16.41 14.64
C ASP A 269 17.70 15.84 13.86
N ILE A 270 17.94 16.40 12.66
CA ILE A 270 19.04 15.95 11.80
C ILE A 270 20.39 16.34 12.39
N GLY A 271 20.48 17.44 13.13
CA GLY A 271 21.73 17.89 13.78
C GLY A 271 22.20 16.94 14.86
N LYS A 272 21.26 16.35 15.59
CA LYS A 272 21.52 15.33 16.62
C LYS A 272 21.48 13.90 16.07
N MET A 273 21.17 13.72 14.78
CA MET A 273 20.98 12.40 14.19
C MET A 273 19.96 11.55 14.97
N GLN A 274 18.80 12.12 15.27
CA GLN A 274 17.83 11.49 16.16
C GLN A 274 16.39 11.69 15.65
N PHE A 275 15.65 10.59 15.54
CA PHE A 275 14.21 10.58 15.56
C PHE A 275 13.74 10.18 16.96
N SER A 276 12.95 11.06 17.59
CA SER A 276 12.49 10.92 18.99
C SER A 276 10.98 10.65 19.00
N PRO A 277 10.55 9.38 19.07
CA PRO A 277 9.12 9.05 19.05
C PRO A 277 8.41 9.48 20.32
N THR A 278 7.19 10.00 20.17
CA THR A 278 6.24 10.33 21.24
C THR A 278 5.02 9.40 21.24
N ALA A 279 4.73 8.75 20.11
CA ALA A 279 3.68 7.75 19.98
C ALA A 279 4.14 6.60 19.08
N HIS A 280 3.57 5.42 19.30
CA HIS A 280 3.81 4.20 18.52
C HIS A 280 2.51 3.42 18.36
N GLY A 281 2.29 2.83 17.20
CA GLY A 281 1.12 2.02 16.93
C GLY A 281 1.31 1.01 15.80
N VAL A 282 0.34 0.11 15.68
CA VAL A 282 0.21 -0.81 14.56
C VAL A 282 -0.46 -0.06 13.40
N LEU A 283 0.15 -0.10 12.21
CA LEU A 283 -0.39 0.55 11.03
C LEU A 283 -1.56 -0.24 10.44
N ASP A 284 -1.36 -1.55 10.28
CA ASP A 284 -2.38 -2.49 9.83
C ASP A 284 -2.19 -3.82 10.55
N ALA A 285 -3.24 -4.31 11.20
CA ALA A 285 -3.17 -5.54 11.99
C ALA A 285 -3.48 -6.81 11.18
N GLY A 286 -3.79 -6.66 9.89
CA GLY A 286 -4.15 -7.75 9.00
C GLY A 286 -3.02 -8.18 8.06
N ASP A 287 -3.40 -8.41 6.81
CA ASP A 287 -2.52 -8.94 5.77
C ASP A 287 -1.89 -7.85 4.88
N ALA A 288 -2.01 -6.55 5.24
CA ALA A 288 -1.31 -5.49 4.54
C ALA A 288 0.16 -5.40 4.99
N TYR A 289 1.06 -5.12 4.03
CA TYR A 289 2.50 -5.07 4.26
C TYR A 289 3.17 -4.08 3.32
N ALA A 290 4.44 -3.75 3.55
CA ALA A 290 5.27 -2.89 2.74
C ALA A 290 4.57 -1.58 2.33
N SER A 291 4.95 -0.48 2.94
CA SER A 291 4.32 0.81 2.68
C SER A 291 5.09 1.67 1.67
N ASN A 292 4.37 2.54 0.98
CA ASN A 292 4.95 3.68 0.27
C ASN A 292 4.06 4.91 0.45
N ILE A 293 4.67 6.10 0.46
CA ILE A 293 3.97 7.37 0.74
C ILE A 293 4.15 8.32 -0.44
N SER A 294 3.07 9.00 -0.80
CA SER A 294 3.10 10.15 -1.70
C SER A 294 2.29 11.33 -1.13
N VAL A 295 2.58 12.53 -1.62
CA VAL A 295 1.78 13.73 -1.31
C VAL A 295 1.23 14.26 -2.63
N ASP A 296 -0.08 14.56 -2.66
CA ASP A 296 -0.75 15.06 -3.85
C ASP A 296 -0.78 16.61 -3.92
N ASP A 297 -1.40 17.15 -4.98
CA ASP A 297 -1.55 18.61 -5.19
C ASP A 297 -2.51 19.29 -4.20
N LYS A 298 -3.30 18.50 -3.46
CA LYS A 298 -4.16 18.99 -2.37
C LYS A 298 -3.45 18.97 -1.01
N GLY A 299 -2.18 18.57 -0.99
CA GLY A 299 -1.38 18.40 0.23
C GLY A 299 -1.77 17.19 1.07
N ARG A 300 -2.56 16.25 0.54
CA ARG A 300 -2.91 15.03 1.25
C ARG A 300 -1.75 14.04 1.22
N THR A 301 -1.45 13.45 2.36
CA THR A 301 -0.51 12.34 2.46
C THR A 301 -1.24 11.02 2.19
N LEU A 302 -0.83 10.34 1.14
CA LEU A 302 -1.40 9.09 0.65
C LEU A 302 -0.51 7.92 1.05
N LEU A 303 -1.09 6.93 1.72
CA LEU A 303 -0.45 5.67 2.09
C LEU A 303 -0.91 4.57 1.14
N TRP A 304 0.05 3.79 0.66
CA TRP A 304 -0.14 2.62 -0.18
C TRP A 304 0.49 1.42 0.52
N LEU A 305 -0.18 0.25 0.49
CA LEU A 305 0.32 -0.99 1.07
C LEU A 305 0.11 -2.16 0.10
N TRP A 306 0.95 -3.16 0.21
CA TRP A 306 0.73 -4.44 -0.44
C TRP A 306 -0.36 -5.22 0.31
N GLY A 307 -1.48 -5.49 -0.34
CA GLY A 307 -2.53 -6.38 0.15
C GLY A 307 -2.22 -7.83 -0.23
N ARG A 308 -1.76 -8.61 0.73
CA ARG A 308 -1.43 -10.02 0.53
C ARG A 308 -2.68 -10.85 0.29
N THR A 309 -2.60 -11.79 -0.62
CA THR A 309 -3.70 -12.71 -0.96
C THR A 309 -3.21 -14.16 -0.96
N ASN A 310 -4.13 -15.08 -0.75
CA ASN A 310 -3.90 -16.52 -0.92
C ASN A 310 -4.49 -17.00 -2.25
N THR A 311 -4.19 -16.30 -3.34
CA THR A 311 -4.69 -16.68 -4.67
C THR A 311 -4.10 -18.04 -5.08
N PRO A 312 -4.94 -19.04 -5.46
CA PRO A 312 -4.47 -20.32 -5.91
C PRO A 312 -3.59 -20.21 -7.17
N GLN A 313 -2.66 -21.15 -7.32
CA GLN A 313 -1.84 -21.20 -8.54
C GLN A 313 -2.71 -21.42 -9.80
N GLY A 314 -2.25 -20.90 -10.93
CA GLY A 314 -2.93 -21.03 -12.21
C GLY A 314 -4.04 -20.01 -12.48
N LYS A 315 -4.33 -19.10 -11.54
CA LYS A 315 -5.32 -18.03 -11.70
C LYS A 315 -4.83 -16.84 -12.53
N GLY A 316 -3.56 -16.80 -12.88
CA GLY A 316 -2.98 -15.71 -13.70
C GLY A 316 -2.78 -14.38 -12.94
N TRP A 317 -3.05 -14.32 -11.65
CA TRP A 317 -2.85 -13.14 -10.82
C TRP A 317 -2.55 -13.50 -9.36
N GLY A 318 -1.97 -12.57 -8.62
CA GLY A 318 -1.73 -12.72 -7.19
C GLY A 318 -1.40 -11.39 -6.54
N SER A 319 -2.02 -11.13 -5.39
CA SER A 319 -1.92 -9.88 -4.62
C SER A 319 -2.54 -8.65 -5.28
N VAL A 320 -2.72 -7.62 -4.46
CA VAL A 320 -3.26 -6.31 -4.83
C VAL A 320 -2.50 -5.22 -4.09
N ILE A 321 -2.72 -3.96 -4.44
CA ILE A 321 -2.40 -2.82 -3.59
C ILE A 321 -3.68 -2.37 -2.89
N THR A 322 -3.59 -2.05 -1.59
CA THR A 322 -4.73 -1.54 -0.80
C THR A 322 -5.31 -0.27 -1.42
N LEU A 323 -6.51 0.09 -1.02
CA LEU A 323 -7.03 1.42 -1.31
C LEU A 323 -6.04 2.48 -0.81
N PRO A 324 -5.79 3.57 -1.56
CA PRO A 324 -4.99 4.68 -1.05
C PRO A 324 -5.65 5.28 0.19
N ARG A 325 -4.91 5.30 1.29
CA ARG A 325 -5.37 5.81 2.58
C ARG A 325 -4.84 7.20 2.82
N ILE A 326 -5.72 8.14 3.16
CA ILE A 326 -5.35 9.51 3.55
C ILE A 326 -4.94 9.48 5.02
N LEU A 327 -3.74 9.98 5.31
CA LEU A 327 -3.20 10.03 6.66
C LEU A 327 -3.43 11.40 7.31
N SER A 328 -3.67 11.38 8.63
CA SER A 328 -3.63 12.55 9.51
C SER A 328 -3.26 12.11 10.93
N ILE A 329 -2.97 13.08 11.82
CA ILE A 329 -2.75 12.82 13.23
C ILE A 329 -3.99 13.28 14.00
N GLY A 330 -4.60 12.37 14.78
CA GLY A 330 -5.74 12.68 15.63
C GLY A 330 -5.36 13.56 16.83
N ALA A 331 -6.36 14.15 17.48
CA ALA A 331 -6.14 14.98 18.68
C ALA A 331 -5.48 14.23 19.85
N ASP A 332 -5.56 12.92 19.85
CA ASP A 332 -4.88 12.01 20.80
C ASP A 332 -3.40 11.74 20.47
N GLY A 333 -2.90 12.31 19.36
CA GLY A 333 -1.52 12.15 18.90
C GLY A 333 -1.23 10.86 18.15
N TYR A 334 -2.25 10.06 17.81
CA TYR A 334 -2.10 8.81 17.02
C TYR A 334 -2.53 9.00 15.56
N LEU A 335 -2.01 8.13 14.70
CA LEU A 335 -2.31 8.16 13.28
C LEU A 335 -3.80 7.85 13.01
N ARG A 336 -4.34 8.52 12.00
CA ARG A 336 -5.65 8.24 11.40
C ARG A 336 -5.46 7.86 9.95
N GLN A 337 -6.25 6.90 9.49
CA GLN A 337 -6.23 6.38 8.13
C GLN A 337 -7.65 6.38 7.57
N GLN A 338 -7.89 7.18 6.55
CA GLN A 338 -9.18 7.23 5.87
C GLN A 338 -9.03 6.76 4.42
N PRO A 339 -9.96 5.95 3.89
CA PRO A 339 -9.91 5.61 2.47
C PRO A 339 -10.10 6.87 1.63
N ALA A 340 -9.45 6.95 0.49
CA ALA A 340 -9.62 8.06 -0.44
C ALA A 340 -11.09 8.17 -0.86
N LYS A 341 -11.67 9.35 -0.68
CA LYS A 341 -13.09 9.59 -0.98
C LYS A 341 -13.46 9.42 -2.46
N GLU A 342 -12.50 9.44 -3.33
CA GLU A 342 -12.65 9.23 -4.76
C GLU A 342 -13.30 7.88 -5.08
N PHE A 343 -13.18 6.87 -4.20
CA PHE A 343 -13.85 5.57 -4.32
C PHE A 343 -15.38 5.66 -4.18
N GLU A 344 -15.92 6.73 -3.62
CA GLU A 344 -17.37 6.97 -3.57
C GLU A 344 -17.99 7.12 -4.97
N THR A 345 -17.18 7.47 -5.98
CA THR A 345 -17.61 7.49 -7.39
C THR A 345 -18.01 6.13 -7.92
N LEU A 346 -17.57 5.05 -7.29
CA LEU A 346 -17.92 3.68 -7.65
C LEU A 346 -19.23 3.20 -7.00
N ARG A 347 -19.80 3.95 -6.06
CA ARG A 347 -21.04 3.58 -5.37
C ARG A 347 -22.21 3.44 -6.36
N GLY A 348 -22.95 2.35 -6.23
CA GLY A 348 -24.27 2.16 -6.84
C GLY A 348 -25.38 2.75 -5.99
N ALA A 349 -26.59 2.23 -6.14
CA ALA A 349 -27.75 2.68 -5.37
C ALA A 349 -27.59 2.35 -3.88
N GLU A 350 -27.79 3.36 -3.02
CA GLU A 350 -27.75 3.20 -1.56
C GLU A 350 -28.88 2.29 -1.08
N ARG A 351 -28.55 1.45 -0.12
CA ARG A 351 -29.51 0.66 0.67
C ARG A 351 -29.33 0.96 2.14
N THR A 352 -30.41 1.32 2.80
CA THR A 352 -30.42 1.66 4.22
C THR A 352 -31.14 0.59 5.01
N PHE A 353 -30.60 0.21 6.17
CA PHE A 353 -31.19 -0.72 7.09
C PHE A 353 -31.48 -0.03 8.43
N ALA A 354 -32.68 -0.26 8.95
CA ALA A 354 -33.13 0.35 10.18
C ALA A 354 -32.37 -0.18 11.41
N ALA A 355 -32.32 0.66 12.44
CA ALA A 355 -31.82 0.25 13.74
C ALA A 355 -32.53 -1.00 14.27
N SER A 356 -31.75 -1.91 14.87
CA SER A 356 -32.26 -3.21 15.35
C SER A 356 -31.48 -3.69 16.56
N GLY A 357 -32.18 -4.29 17.52
CA GLY A 357 -31.55 -5.14 18.55
C GLY A 357 -30.88 -6.35 17.89
N LEU A 358 -29.79 -6.82 18.47
CA LEU A 358 -29.00 -7.94 17.94
C LEU A 358 -29.05 -9.18 18.83
N GLU A 359 -30.14 -9.35 19.59
CA GLU A 359 -30.43 -10.57 20.38
C GLU A 359 -30.53 -11.81 19.50
N LYS A 360 -30.87 -11.60 18.23
CA LYS A 360 -30.84 -12.60 17.16
C LYS A 360 -30.09 -12.04 15.95
N PRO A 361 -29.39 -12.89 15.17
CA PRO A 361 -28.80 -12.47 13.91
C PRO A 361 -29.85 -11.87 12.96
N VAL A 362 -29.51 -10.74 12.32
CA VAL A 362 -30.37 -9.99 11.40
C VAL A 362 -29.77 -10.06 9.99
N PRO A 363 -30.26 -10.94 9.11
CA PRO A 363 -29.88 -10.96 7.71
C PRO A 363 -30.20 -9.62 7.02
N LEU A 364 -29.31 -9.11 6.17
CA LEU A 364 -29.61 -7.95 5.34
C LEU A 364 -30.40 -8.40 4.12
N GLU A 365 -31.74 -8.39 4.26
CA GLU A 365 -32.65 -8.88 3.24
C GLU A 365 -32.46 -8.19 1.88
N GLY A 366 -32.48 -9.00 0.83
CA GLY A 366 -32.32 -8.54 -0.55
C GLY A 366 -30.89 -8.09 -0.90
N VAL A 367 -29.90 -8.28 -0.02
CA VAL A 367 -28.49 -8.08 -0.34
C VAL A 367 -27.84 -9.40 -0.69
N ALA A 368 -27.25 -9.43 -1.89
CA ALA A 368 -26.42 -10.53 -2.34
C ALA A 368 -25.26 -9.91 -3.14
N THR A 369 -24.11 -9.69 -2.50
CA THR A 369 -22.99 -9.00 -3.12
C THR A 369 -21.65 -9.48 -2.58
N ASP A 370 -20.64 -9.44 -3.44
CA ASP A 370 -19.24 -9.63 -3.13
C ASP A 370 -18.40 -8.36 -3.38
N CYS A 371 -19.08 -7.26 -3.78
CA CYS A 371 -18.48 -5.95 -4.00
C CYS A 371 -19.38 -4.89 -3.38
N ALA A 372 -18.96 -4.31 -2.26
CA ALA A 372 -19.77 -3.30 -1.56
C ALA A 372 -18.90 -2.39 -0.69
N GLU A 373 -19.37 -1.16 -0.52
CA GLU A 373 -19.01 -0.32 0.61
C GLU A 373 -20.13 -0.39 1.63
N ILE A 374 -19.79 -0.56 2.92
CA ILE A 374 -20.72 -0.67 4.03
C ILE A 374 -20.29 0.31 5.11
N GLU A 375 -21.19 1.16 5.54
CA GLU A 375 -21.05 1.97 6.76
C GLU A 375 -22.05 1.46 7.79
N ALA A 376 -21.56 1.03 8.95
CA ALA A 376 -22.39 0.52 10.03
C ALA A 376 -21.99 1.17 11.36
N GLU A 377 -22.99 1.57 12.13
CA GLU A 377 -22.82 2.06 13.50
C GLU A 377 -23.45 1.08 14.46
N PHE A 378 -22.70 0.71 15.49
CA PHE A 378 -23.10 -0.21 16.53
C PHE A 378 -22.97 0.42 17.90
N SER A 379 -23.80 -0.03 18.85
CA SER A 379 -23.70 0.32 20.28
C SER A 379 -23.93 -0.90 21.16
N GLY A 380 -23.72 -0.72 22.45
CA GLY A 380 -23.99 -1.72 23.47
C GLY A 380 -22.78 -2.50 23.93
N PHE A 381 -23.01 -3.45 24.83
CA PHE A 381 -21.96 -4.24 25.48
C PHE A 381 -22.00 -5.70 25.02
N GLY A 382 -20.87 -6.19 24.56
CA GLY A 382 -20.72 -7.57 24.10
C GLY A 382 -19.83 -7.69 22.86
N THR A 383 -20.08 -8.70 22.07
CA THR A 383 -19.49 -8.88 20.74
C THR A 383 -20.57 -8.60 19.72
N TYR A 384 -20.32 -7.74 18.74
CA TYR A 384 -21.25 -7.41 17.69
C TYR A 384 -20.55 -7.02 16.39
N GLY A 385 -21.25 -7.15 15.27
CA GLY A 385 -20.68 -6.80 13.96
C GLY A 385 -21.42 -7.43 12.79
N LEU A 386 -20.67 -7.75 11.75
CA LEU A 386 -21.17 -8.32 10.50
C LEU A 386 -20.48 -9.65 10.16
N GLU A 387 -21.27 -10.61 9.75
CA GLU A 387 -20.83 -11.80 9.02
C GLU A 387 -20.98 -11.50 7.53
N LEU A 388 -19.89 -11.51 6.79
CA LEU A 388 -19.85 -11.18 5.37
C LEU A 388 -19.59 -12.43 4.54
N ARG A 389 -20.07 -12.42 3.29
CA ARG A 389 -19.91 -13.53 2.35
C ARG A 389 -20.41 -14.86 2.93
N ARG A 390 -21.61 -14.81 3.54
CA ARG A 390 -22.23 -16.02 4.09
C ARG A 390 -22.69 -16.96 2.98
N SER A 391 -22.39 -18.23 3.17
CA SER A 391 -22.92 -19.32 2.35
C SER A 391 -24.42 -19.57 2.65
N SER A 392 -25.10 -20.25 1.74
CA SER A 392 -26.48 -20.72 1.96
C SER A 392 -26.61 -21.68 3.16
N ALA A 393 -25.53 -22.38 3.52
CA ALA A 393 -25.44 -23.23 4.71
C ALA A 393 -25.18 -22.43 6.00
N GLY A 394 -25.08 -21.10 5.93
CA GLY A 394 -24.91 -20.22 7.09
C GLY A 394 -23.48 -20.01 7.56
N LYS A 395 -22.46 -20.57 6.90
CA LYS A 395 -21.06 -20.32 7.23
C LYS A 395 -20.61 -18.94 6.72
N PRO A 396 -20.07 -18.03 7.54
CA PRO A 396 -19.51 -16.77 7.07
C PRO A 396 -18.18 -17.00 6.35
N GLY A 397 -17.90 -16.21 5.31
CA GLY A 397 -16.58 -16.12 4.68
C GLY A 397 -15.61 -15.35 5.56
N ILE A 398 -16.09 -14.30 6.23
CA ILE A 398 -15.33 -13.56 7.25
C ILE A 398 -16.27 -12.92 8.27
N VAL A 399 -15.80 -12.78 9.50
CA VAL A 399 -16.47 -12.06 10.59
C VAL A 399 -15.72 -10.76 10.85
N VAL A 400 -16.43 -9.63 10.82
CA VAL A 400 -15.97 -8.33 11.25
C VAL A 400 -16.72 -7.98 12.53
N SER A 401 -16.03 -7.83 13.66
CA SER A 401 -16.72 -7.59 14.93
C SER A 401 -15.94 -6.68 15.88
N MET A 402 -16.70 -5.95 16.67
CA MET A 402 -16.21 -5.27 17.88
C MET A 402 -16.35 -6.20 19.09
N GLN A 403 -15.31 -6.26 19.92
CA GLN A 403 -15.32 -6.99 21.18
C GLN A 403 -14.58 -6.16 22.24
N GLY A 404 -15.32 -5.46 23.08
CA GLY A 404 -14.75 -4.44 23.97
C GLY A 404 -13.97 -3.40 23.13
N PRO A 405 -12.72 -3.07 23.48
CA PRO A 405 -11.94 -2.05 22.77
C PRO A 405 -11.26 -2.58 21.48
N TYR A 406 -11.64 -3.74 20.99
CA TYR A 406 -10.95 -4.37 19.87
C TYR A 406 -11.87 -4.60 18.67
N LEU A 407 -11.36 -4.22 17.50
CA LEU A 407 -11.86 -4.68 16.19
C LEU A 407 -11.22 -6.03 15.85
N ASN A 408 -12.04 -7.01 15.47
CA ASN A 408 -11.59 -8.27 14.91
C ASN A 408 -12.06 -8.35 13.45
N VAL A 409 -11.15 -8.71 12.55
CA VAL A 409 -11.43 -8.93 11.12
C VAL A 409 -10.83 -10.31 10.77
N GLY A 410 -11.66 -11.34 10.74
CA GLY A 410 -11.16 -12.71 10.67
C GLY A 410 -10.24 -13.03 11.86
N SER A 411 -8.99 -13.37 11.57
CA SER A 411 -7.96 -13.63 12.59
C SER A 411 -7.22 -12.36 13.07
N ALA A 412 -7.32 -11.26 12.36
CA ALA A 412 -6.68 -10.00 12.74
C ALA A 412 -7.41 -9.34 13.91
N ARG A 413 -6.64 -8.75 14.83
CA ARG A 413 -7.16 -8.04 15.99
C ARG A 413 -6.45 -6.70 16.17
N ALA A 414 -7.20 -5.60 16.16
CA ALA A 414 -6.70 -4.24 16.29
C ALA A 414 -7.32 -3.53 17.49
N PHE A 415 -6.54 -2.74 18.20
CA PHE A 415 -7.03 -1.89 19.28
C PHE A 415 -7.68 -0.63 18.69
N VAL A 416 -8.91 -0.32 19.13
CA VAL A 416 -9.68 0.85 18.70
C VAL A 416 -9.91 1.81 19.90
N GLY A 417 -9.98 1.28 21.11
CA GLY A 417 -10.35 2.01 22.30
C GLY A 417 -11.79 1.70 22.74
N ASN A 418 -12.15 2.22 23.91
CA ASN A 418 -13.50 2.08 24.43
C ASN A 418 -14.35 3.27 24.01
N ALA A 419 -15.48 3.01 23.39
CA ALA A 419 -16.51 3.98 23.06
C ALA A 419 -17.90 3.37 23.31
N GLU A 420 -18.91 4.22 23.53
CA GLU A 420 -20.31 3.78 23.64
C GLU A 420 -20.86 3.32 22.28
N ARG A 421 -20.30 3.86 21.22
CA ARG A 421 -20.65 3.55 19.83
C ARG A 421 -19.39 3.35 19.03
N HIS A 422 -19.44 2.41 18.10
CA HIS A 422 -18.39 2.17 17.12
C HIS A 422 -18.93 2.28 15.71
N ARG A 423 -18.18 2.96 14.84
CA ARG A 423 -18.48 3.06 13.40
C ARG A 423 -17.47 2.24 12.62
N LEU A 424 -17.98 1.42 11.72
CA LEU A 424 -17.22 0.61 10.80
C LEU A 424 -17.51 1.06 9.39
N ARG A 425 -16.46 1.35 8.62
CA ARG A 425 -16.51 1.55 7.17
C ARG A 425 -15.76 0.40 6.51
N ILE A 426 -16.45 -0.37 5.69
CA ILE A 426 -15.95 -1.64 5.15
C ILE A 426 -16.01 -1.58 3.64
N PHE A 427 -14.89 -1.92 2.99
CA PHE A 427 -14.79 -2.12 1.54
C PHE A 427 -14.57 -3.58 1.26
N LEU A 428 -15.56 -4.21 0.65
CA LEU A 428 -15.56 -5.60 0.23
C LEU A 428 -15.37 -5.66 -1.29
N ASP A 429 -14.31 -6.31 -1.76
CA ASP A 429 -13.99 -6.48 -3.17
C ASP A 429 -13.60 -7.92 -3.46
N LYS A 430 -14.60 -8.72 -3.83
CA LYS A 430 -14.47 -10.16 -4.04
C LYS A 430 -14.01 -10.88 -2.76
N ARG A 431 -12.72 -11.17 -2.67
CA ARG A 431 -12.10 -11.79 -1.50
C ARG A 431 -11.17 -10.85 -0.73
N SER A 432 -10.99 -9.61 -1.18
CA SER A 432 -10.30 -8.56 -0.44
C SER A 432 -11.27 -7.78 0.43
N ILE A 433 -10.86 -7.43 1.64
CA ILE A 433 -11.63 -6.59 2.56
C ILE A 433 -10.72 -5.57 3.24
N GLU A 434 -11.18 -4.32 3.27
CA GLU A 434 -10.60 -3.28 4.14
C GLU A 434 -11.64 -2.78 5.13
N VAL A 435 -11.27 -2.69 6.39
CA VAL A 435 -12.13 -2.22 7.48
C VAL A 435 -11.47 -1.04 8.17
N PHE A 436 -12.17 0.07 8.23
CA PHE A 436 -11.78 1.29 8.94
C PHE A 436 -12.73 1.48 10.11
N ALA A 437 -12.18 1.64 11.32
CA ALA A 437 -12.98 1.84 12.52
C ALA A 437 -12.82 3.25 13.09
N ASP A 438 -13.91 3.81 13.60
CA ASP A 438 -13.98 5.06 14.36
C ASP A 438 -13.17 6.21 13.74
N ASP A 439 -13.59 6.61 12.52
CA ASP A 439 -12.95 7.66 11.73
C ASP A 439 -11.45 7.37 11.42
N GLY A 440 -11.10 6.09 11.29
CA GLY A 440 -9.75 5.67 10.90
C GLY A 440 -8.75 5.58 12.05
N VAL A 441 -9.21 5.43 13.29
CA VAL A 441 -8.36 5.10 14.45
C VAL A 441 -7.55 3.83 14.16
N THR A 442 -8.16 2.88 13.45
CA THR A 442 -7.46 1.71 12.93
C THR A 442 -7.97 1.34 11.55
N ALA A 443 -7.11 0.72 10.76
CA ALA A 443 -7.45 0.13 9.49
C ALA A 443 -6.89 -1.30 9.43
N VAL A 444 -7.65 -2.21 8.82
CA VAL A 444 -7.27 -3.62 8.68
C VAL A 444 -7.59 -4.06 7.26
N TYR A 445 -6.58 -4.50 6.51
CA TYR A 445 -6.77 -5.26 5.27
C TYR A 445 -6.73 -6.75 5.57
N ASN A 446 -7.60 -7.53 4.96
CA ASN A 446 -7.54 -8.98 5.08
C ASN A 446 -7.99 -9.66 3.78
N TRP A 447 -7.57 -10.92 3.63
CA TRP A 447 -8.03 -11.82 2.58
C TRP A 447 -9.03 -12.80 3.17
N LEU A 448 -10.18 -12.98 2.52
CA LEU A 448 -11.23 -13.85 3.03
C LEU A 448 -11.37 -15.14 2.22
N ASP A 449 -11.76 -16.22 2.92
CA ASP A 449 -12.02 -17.51 2.31
C ASP A 449 -13.52 -17.69 2.04
N ALA A 450 -13.96 -17.28 0.85
CA ALA A 450 -15.34 -17.39 0.42
C ALA A 450 -15.40 -17.75 -1.06
N GLY A 451 -16.35 -18.59 -1.42
CA GLY A 451 -16.63 -18.91 -2.81
C GLY A 451 -17.42 -17.81 -3.54
N PRO A 452 -17.41 -17.78 -4.87
CA PRO A 452 -18.05 -16.71 -5.66
C PRO A 452 -19.58 -16.65 -5.51
N LYS A 453 -20.22 -17.70 -5.01
CA LYS A 453 -21.67 -17.76 -4.75
C LYS A 453 -22.08 -17.44 -3.31
N GLU A 454 -21.12 -17.20 -2.44
CA GLU A 454 -21.35 -16.87 -1.03
C GLU A 454 -21.47 -15.35 -0.91
N LEU A 455 -22.68 -14.82 -0.92
CA LEU A 455 -22.99 -13.41 -1.08
C LEU A 455 -23.78 -12.80 0.09
N GLY A 456 -24.18 -13.61 1.09
CA GLY A 456 -24.99 -13.16 2.22
C GLY A 456 -24.25 -12.26 3.18
N ILE A 457 -25.00 -11.33 3.81
CA ILE A 457 -24.50 -10.46 4.89
C ILE A 457 -25.50 -10.53 6.04
N THR A 458 -24.99 -10.65 7.28
CA THR A 458 -25.83 -10.74 8.48
C THR A 458 -25.22 -9.89 9.59
N ALA A 459 -26.00 -9.02 10.20
CA ALA A 459 -25.62 -8.36 11.45
C ALA A 459 -25.89 -9.30 12.64
N PHE A 460 -25.02 -9.29 13.62
CA PHE A 460 -25.13 -10.13 14.79
C PHE A 460 -24.66 -9.44 16.06
N GLY A 461 -25.14 -9.92 17.22
CA GLY A 461 -24.71 -9.51 18.54
C GLY A 461 -24.77 -10.67 19.52
N GLN A 462 -23.81 -10.66 20.44
CA GLN A 462 -23.77 -11.56 21.59
C GLN A 462 -23.55 -10.72 22.84
N PRO A 463 -24.50 -10.70 23.80
CA PRO A 463 -24.31 -9.98 25.06
C PRO A 463 -23.06 -10.47 25.79
N GLY A 464 -22.31 -9.53 26.37
CA GLY A 464 -21.12 -9.86 27.14
C GLY A 464 -21.46 -10.71 28.37
N GLY A 465 -20.85 -11.90 28.47
CA GLY A 465 -21.01 -12.76 29.65
C GLY A 465 -20.43 -12.10 30.89
N GLY A 466 -21.20 -11.97 31.95
CA GLY A 466 -20.88 -11.24 33.18
C GLY A 466 -19.85 -11.92 34.10
N ARG A 467 -18.70 -12.39 33.59
CA ARG A 467 -17.54 -12.84 34.38
C ARG A 467 -16.31 -12.02 34.05
N GLY A 468 -16.33 -10.73 34.45
CA GLY A 468 -15.12 -9.89 34.49
C GLY A 468 -14.49 -9.98 35.87
N PHE A 469 -13.18 -10.19 35.93
CA PHE A 469 -12.38 -10.06 37.14
C PHE A 469 -12.59 -8.65 37.73
N GLY A 470 -13.21 -8.53 38.91
CA GLY A 470 -13.26 -7.31 39.74
C GLY A 470 -14.56 -6.53 39.80
N GLY A 471 -15.68 -7.00 39.27
CA GLY A 471 -16.99 -6.35 39.42
C GLY A 471 -17.88 -7.07 40.42
N GLY A 472 -18.25 -6.40 41.53
CA GLY A 472 -19.29 -6.90 42.44
C GLY A 472 -20.64 -7.07 41.78
N PRO A 473 -21.65 -7.69 42.42
CA PRO A 473 -22.92 -8.13 41.81
C PRO A 473 -23.80 -7.03 41.18
N GLY A 474 -23.43 -5.75 41.27
CA GLY A 474 -24.21 -4.62 40.73
C GLY A 474 -23.79 -4.10 39.35
N GLY A 475 -22.68 -4.57 38.76
CA GLY A 475 -22.12 -3.98 37.52
C GLY A 475 -22.70 -4.49 36.20
N ALA A 476 -23.37 -5.63 36.20
CA ALA A 476 -23.86 -6.28 34.96
C ALA A 476 -25.30 -5.90 34.58
N ALA A 477 -26.10 -5.45 35.54
CA ALA A 477 -27.55 -5.27 35.35
C ALA A 477 -27.97 -4.04 34.53
N ASN A 478 -27.06 -3.11 34.22
CA ASN A 478 -27.38 -1.85 33.50
C ASN A 478 -26.67 -1.69 32.15
N ARG A 479 -26.02 -2.73 31.62
CA ARG A 479 -25.33 -2.62 30.32
C ARG A 479 -26.30 -2.97 29.19
N GLN A 480 -26.48 -2.03 28.27
CA GLN A 480 -27.35 -2.23 27.10
C GLN A 480 -26.84 -3.38 26.23
N PRO A 481 -27.73 -4.27 25.72
CA PRO A 481 -27.34 -5.32 24.80
C PRO A 481 -26.82 -4.73 23.46
N PRO A 482 -26.10 -5.51 22.68
CA PRO A 482 -25.63 -5.09 21.36
C PRO A 482 -26.79 -4.65 20.44
N ARG A 483 -26.56 -3.56 19.73
CA ARG A 483 -27.53 -2.96 18.83
C ARG A 483 -26.85 -2.45 17.56
N LEU A 484 -27.49 -2.67 16.40
CA LEU A 484 -27.23 -1.98 15.17
C LEU A 484 -27.97 -0.63 15.22
N GLU A 485 -27.29 0.49 15.17
CA GLU A 485 -27.88 1.83 15.18
C GLU A 485 -28.24 2.29 13.78
N SER A 486 -27.35 2.05 12.82
CA SER A 486 -27.59 2.34 11.41
C SER A 486 -26.69 1.47 10.54
N LEU A 487 -27.15 1.18 9.31
CA LEU A 487 -26.32 0.58 8.28
C LEU A 487 -26.72 1.14 6.92
N ARG A 488 -25.71 1.59 6.18
CA ARG A 488 -25.81 1.95 4.76
C ARG A 488 -24.90 1.04 3.95
N LEU A 489 -25.37 0.61 2.81
CA LEU A 489 -24.62 -0.24 1.90
C LEU A 489 -24.78 0.26 0.49
N TRP A 490 -23.66 0.33 -0.22
CA TRP A 490 -23.59 0.63 -1.65
C TRP A 490 -22.92 -0.54 -2.37
N PRO A 491 -23.63 -1.22 -3.30
CA PRO A 491 -22.94 -2.09 -4.25
C PRO A 491 -21.89 -1.27 -5.00
N MET A 492 -20.69 -1.80 -5.12
CA MET A 492 -19.59 -1.07 -5.78
C MET A 492 -19.42 -1.57 -7.20
N ARG A 493 -19.17 -0.63 -8.13
CA ARG A 493 -18.78 -0.92 -9.49
C ARG A 493 -17.28 -1.17 -9.56
N GLY A 494 -16.82 -1.89 -10.59
CA GLY A 494 -15.40 -2.03 -10.87
C GLY A 494 -14.76 -0.69 -11.28
N ALA A 495 -13.51 -0.50 -10.90
CA ALA A 495 -12.65 0.53 -11.43
C ALA A 495 -12.23 0.19 -12.88
N ARG A 496 -11.79 1.19 -13.64
CA ARG A 496 -11.23 0.96 -14.98
C ARG A 496 -9.72 0.77 -14.86
N PHE A 497 -9.24 -0.36 -15.38
CA PHE A 497 -7.82 -0.63 -15.58
C PHE A 497 -7.54 -0.70 -17.08
N ASP A 498 -6.88 0.34 -17.61
CA ASP A 498 -6.51 0.44 -19.03
C ASP A 498 -5.07 -0.01 -19.20
N PHE A 499 -4.80 -0.94 -20.07
CA PHE A 499 -3.47 -1.47 -20.32
C PHE A 499 -3.05 -1.43 -21.80
N GLU A 500 -3.69 -0.56 -22.59
CA GLU A 500 -3.29 -0.40 -24.00
C GLU A 500 -1.84 0.07 -24.13
N ARG A 501 -1.42 1.03 -23.31
CA ARG A 501 -0.02 1.48 -23.28
C ARG A 501 0.96 0.46 -22.71
N PHE A 502 0.50 -0.43 -21.83
CA PHE A 502 1.34 -1.53 -21.35
C PHE A 502 1.84 -2.42 -22.49
N LYS A 503 1.02 -2.61 -23.54
CA LYS A 503 1.35 -3.40 -24.72
C LYS A 503 2.51 -2.82 -25.54
N GLU A 504 2.74 -1.50 -25.45
CA GLU A 504 3.85 -0.83 -26.14
C GLU A 504 5.22 -1.41 -25.71
N GLY A 505 5.34 -1.94 -24.49
CA GLY A 505 6.56 -2.60 -24.01
C GLY A 505 6.86 -3.96 -24.67
N ALA A 506 5.93 -4.53 -25.45
CA ALA A 506 6.12 -5.78 -26.21
C ALA A 506 6.55 -5.53 -27.67
N ILE A 507 6.42 -4.31 -28.19
CA ILE A 507 6.74 -3.93 -29.57
C ILE A 507 8.22 -3.53 -29.65
#